data_5ce1280a30cf85d8988f7c766bd0c7fd
#
_entry.id   5ce1280a30cf85d8988f7c766bd0c7fd
#
_cell.length_a   1.000
_cell.length_b   1.000
_cell.length_c   1.000
_cell.angle_alpha   90.00
_cell.angle_beta   90.00
_cell.angle_gamma   90.00
#
_symmetry.space_group_name_H-M   'P 1'
#
loop_
_entity.id
_entity.type
_entity.pdbx_description
1 polymer ?
#
loop_
_entity_poly.entity_id
_entity_poly.type
_entity_poly.pdbx_seq_one_letter_code
_entity_poly.pdbx_strand_id
1 'polypeptide(L)'
;TVAVRPEVTLGEYKGIEVEKVGAAVKPEDVEAELKKVQEQNARLLTVEDRPVADGDQTVIDFEGFLDGKTFDGGKAADYPLTIGSHSFIDTFEEQLVGKNIGEECEINVTFPEEYHAAELAGKPATFKVTVKEIKVKELPELDDEFAGEVSEFDTLDEYKKDIEAKILERKQKEAASENENRVVDKVVAGASM
;
A
#
# COMPACT_ATOMS: atom_id res chain seq x y z
N THR A 1 -18.18 27.76 41.95
CA THR A 1 -18.48 26.36 41.60
C THR A 1 -17.18 25.69 41.27
N VAL A 2 -16.71 24.80 42.17
CA VAL A 2 -15.55 23.96 41.95
C VAL A 2 -16.03 22.69 41.27
N ALA A 3 -15.52 22.39 40.06
CA ALA A 3 -15.78 21.13 39.39
C ALA A 3 -15.05 20.00 40.17
N VAL A 4 -15.80 19.16 40.85
CA VAL A 4 -15.30 17.96 41.55
C VAL A 4 -15.32 16.83 40.55
N ARG A 5 -14.25 16.05 40.45
CA ARG A 5 -14.24 14.79 39.70
C ARG A 5 -15.32 13.86 40.26
N PRO A 6 -16.20 13.32 39.43
CA PRO A 6 -17.19 12.33 39.91
C PRO A 6 -16.47 11.12 40.47
N GLU A 7 -16.98 10.56 41.55
CA GLU A 7 -16.50 9.27 42.08
C GLU A 7 -16.93 8.15 41.15
N VAL A 8 -15.94 7.39 40.66
CA VAL A 8 -16.19 6.19 39.85
C VAL A 8 -16.39 5.01 40.75
N THR A 9 -17.55 4.36 40.67
CA THR A 9 -17.82 3.10 41.38
C THR A 9 -17.57 1.95 40.45
N LEU A 10 -16.59 1.09 40.78
CA LEU A 10 -16.30 -0.12 40.03
C LEU A 10 -17.39 -1.17 40.32
N GLY A 11 -17.91 -1.76 39.25
CA GLY A 11 -18.77 -2.92 39.33
C GLY A 11 -18.02 -4.20 39.74
N GLU A 12 -18.59 -5.35 39.48
CA GLU A 12 -17.90 -6.64 39.69
C GLU A 12 -16.77 -6.78 38.66
N TYR A 13 -15.53 -6.58 39.09
CA TYR A 13 -14.34 -6.68 38.25
C TYR A 13 -13.53 -7.97 38.44
N LYS A 14 -13.96 -8.85 39.40
CA LYS A 14 -13.33 -10.14 39.66
C LYS A 14 -14.13 -11.26 38.97
N GLY A 15 -13.39 -12.18 38.31
CA GLY A 15 -14.04 -13.31 37.64
C GLY A 15 -14.64 -12.97 36.27
N ILE A 16 -14.19 -11.86 35.66
CA ILE A 16 -14.63 -11.50 34.31
C ILE A 16 -14.08 -12.51 33.31
N GLU A 17 -14.97 -13.18 32.61
CA GLU A 17 -14.65 -14.08 31.51
C GLU A 17 -14.71 -13.31 30.19
N VAL A 18 -13.64 -13.38 29.40
CA VAL A 18 -13.60 -12.87 28.04
C VAL A 18 -13.24 -14.00 27.07
N GLU A 19 -13.78 -13.95 25.88
CA GLU A 19 -13.41 -14.88 24.84
C GLU A 19 -11.96 -14.63 24.43
N LYS A 20 -11.10 -15.64 24.59
CA LYS A 20 -9.67 -15.53 24.32
C LYS A 20 -9.41 -15.50 22.82
N VAL A 21 -8.78 -14.45 22.34
CA VAL A 21 -8.23 -14.40 20.98
C VAL A 21 -6.98 -15.28 20.93
N GLY A 22 -7.00 -16.28 20.06
CA GLY A 22 -5.86 -17.16 19.81
C GLY A 22 -4.92 -16.58 18.75
N ALA A 23 -3.63 -16.89 18.87
CA ALA A 23 -2.64 -16.60 17.85
C ALA A 23 -2.36 -17.89 17.06
N ALA A 24 -2.82 -17.94 15.80
CA ALA A 24 -2.52 -19.03 14.88
C ALA A 24 -1.89 -18.44 13.61
N VAL A 25 -0.79 -19.04 13.15
CA VAL A 25 -0.18 -18.71 11.86
C VAL A 25 -0.75 -19.64 10.82
N LYS A 26 -1.18 -19.09 9.71
CA LYS A 26 -1.62 -19.85 8.55
C LYS A 26 -0.50 -19.85 7.49
N PRO A 27 -0.42 -20.89 6.66
CA PRO A 27 0.53 -20.89 5.54
C PRO A 27 0.44 -19.65 4.64
N GLU A 28 -0.78 -19.14 4.45
CA GLU A 28 -1.07 -17.93 3.68
C GLU A 28 -0.39 -16.67 4.26
N ASP A 29 -0.22 -16.59 5.59
CA ASP A 29 0.46 -15.48 6.25
C ASP A 29 1.96 -15.47 5.92
N VAL A 30 2.56 -16.66 5.86
CA VAL A 30 3.99 -16.84 5.53
C VAL A 30 4.22 -16.53 4.04
N GLU A 31 3.33 -17.02 3.16
CA GLU A 31 3.39 -16.71 1.74
C GLU A 31 3.23 -15.23 1.45
N ALA A 32 2.33 -14.55 2.16
CA ALA A 32 2.12 -13.11 2.02
C ALA A 32 3.36 -12.31 2.45
N GLU A 33 4.03 -12.70 3.53
CA GLU A 33 5.26 -12.04 3.98
C GLU A 33 6.43 -12.31 3.01
N LEU A 34 6.58 -13.55 2.52
CA LEU A 34 7.56 -13.89 1.48
C LEU A 34 7.35 -13.07 0.21
N LYS A 35 6.10 -12.98 -0.25
CA LYS A 35 5.75 -12.19 -1.43
C LYS A 35 6.10 -10.72 -1.25
N LYS A 36 5.86 -10.18 -0.07
CA LYS A 36 6.22 -8.80 0.26
C LYS A 36 7.73 -8.58 0.20
N VAL A 37 8.52 -9.50 0.76
CA VAL A 37 10.00 -9.44 0.68
C VAL A 37 10.46 -9.58 -0.77
N GLN A 38 9.88 -10.50 -1.54
CA GLN A 38 10.14 -10.68 -2.97
C GLN A 38 9.86 -9.39 -3.75
N GLU A 39 8.74 -8.72 -3.49
CA GLU A 39 8.38 -7.45 -4.12
C GLU A 39 9.33 -6.31 -3.75
N GLN A 40 9.86 -6.30 -2.52
CA GLN A 40 10.85 -5.31 -2.07
C GLN A 40 12.21 -5.50 -2.72
N ASN A 41 12.55 -6.75 -3.09
CA ASN A 41 13.81 -7.10 -3.75
C ASN A 41 13.66 -7.27 -5.27
N ALA A 42 12.52 -6.87 -5.84
CA ALA A 42 12.30 -6.92 -7.26
C ALA A 42 13.28 -5.99 -8.01
N ARG A 43 13.79 -6.47 -9.12
CA ARG A 43 14.67 -5.70 -10.02
C ARG A 43 13.80 -5.01 -11.07
N LEU A 44 14.19 -3.78 -11.43
CA LEU A 44 13.55 -3.05 -12.51
C LEU A 44 14.38 -3.25 -13.77
N LEU A 45 13.83 -3.97 -14.73
CA LEU A 45 14.43 -4.15 -16.04
C LEU A 45 13.81 -3.19 -17.03
N THR A 46 14.65 -2.42 -17.74
CA THR A 46 14.20 -1.57 -18.84
C THR A 46 13.82 -2.45 -20.03
N VAL A 47 12.64 -2.22 -20.58
CA VAL A 47 12.09 -2.93 -21.74
C VAL A 47 11.81 -1.91 -22.83
N GLU A 48 12.38 -2.13 -24.01
CA GLU A 48 12.28 -1.21 -25.15
C GLU A 48 11.49 -1.78 -26.34
N ASP A 49 11.19 -3.08 -26.28
CA ASP A 49 10.69 -3.87 -27.42
C ASP A 49 9.18 -4.12 -27.38
N ARG A 50 8.48 -3.58 -26.38
CA ARG A 50 7.03 -3.72 -26.25
C ARG A 50 6.37 -2.44 -25.70
N PRO A 51 5.05 -2.28 -25.95
CA PRO A 51 4.29 -1.18 -25.37
C PRO A 51 4.11 -1.34 -23.85
N VAL A 52 3.70 -0.24 -23.22
CA VAL A 52 3.32 -0.17 -21.80
C VAL A 52 2.21 -1.17 -21.49
N ALA A 53 2.38 -1.94 -20.42
CA ALA A 53 1.40 -2.86 -19.89
C ALA A 53 1.03 -2.50 -18.44
N ASP A 54 -0.07 -3.07 -17.97
CA ASP A 54 -0.48 -2.95 -16.58
C ASP A 54 0.57 -3.57 -15.64
N GLY A 55 0.87 -2.89 -14.53
CA GLY A 55 1.92 -3.26 -13.58
C GLY A 55 3.32 -2.74 -13.93
N ASP A 56 3.53 -2.17 -15.11
CA ASP A 56 4.82 -1.58 -15.48
C ASP A 56 5.09 -0.28 -14.71
N GLN A 57 6.35 -0.02 -14.45
CA GLN A 57 6.80 1.29 -14.00
C GLN A 57 7.31 2.07 -15.21
N THR A 58 6.61 3.15 -15.54
CA THR A 58 7.00 4.04 -16.65
C THR A 58 7.69 5.29 -16.13
N VAL A 59 8.59 5.86 -16.93
CA VAL A 59 9.09 7.22 -16.74
C VAL A 59 8.44 8.08 -17.81
N ILE A 60 7.70 9.09 -17.39
CA ILE A 60 6.92 9.94 -18.28
C ILE A 60 7.27 11.42 -18.10
N ASP A 61 7.18 12.17 -19.19
CA ASP A 61 7.03 13.62 -19.14
C ASP A 61 5.57 13.94 -19.39
N PHE A 62 5.00 14.84 -18.61
CA PHE A 62 3.64 15.28 -18.86
C PHE A 62 3.45 16.77 -18.68
N GLU A 63 2.50 17.34 -19.43
CA GLU A 63 2.06 18.72 -19.33
C GLU A 63 0.53 18.79 -19.46
N GLY A 64 -0.13 19.26 -18.39
CA GLY A 64 -1.57 19.37 -18.28
C GLY A 64 -2.10 20.73 -18.73
N PHE A 65 -3.23 20.69 -19.43
CA PHE A 65 -3.95 21.87 -19.92
C PHE A 65 -5.40 21.84 -19.45
N LEU A 66 -5.86 22.95 -18.91
CA LEU A 66 -7.24 23.22 -18.59
C LEU A 66 -7.76 24.34 -19.49
N ASP A 67 -8.75 24.10 -20.32
CA ASP A 67 -9.24 25.06 -21.32
C ASP A 67 -8.12 25.67 -22.20
N GLY A 68 -7.12 24.85 -22.54
CA GLY A 68 -5.98 25.24 -23.36
C GLY A 68 -4.89 26.05 -22.64
N LYS A 69 -4.98 26.19 -21.31
CA LYS A 69 -3.97 26.87 -20.50
C LYS A 69 -3.31 25.89 -19.53
N THR A 70 -2.01 26.02 -19.37
CA THR A 70 -1.27 25.27 -18.35
C THR A 70 -1.66 25.73 -16.94
N PHE A 71 -1.61 24.82 -15.98
CA PHE A 71 -1.91 25.10 -14.57
C PHE A 71 -0.76 24.64 -13.67
N ASP A 72 -0.67 25.24 -12.49
CA ASP A 72 0.37 24.90 -11.52
C ASP A 72 0.24 23.46 -11.03
N GLY A 73 1.36 22.73 -11.04
CA GLY A 73 1.38 21.28 -10.71
C GLY A 73 1.00 20.37 -11.87
N GLY A 74 0.58 20.91 -13.03
CA GLY A 74 0.20 20.12 -14.21
C GLY A 74 1.38 19.65 -15.07
N LYS A 75 2.64 19.97 -14.72
CA LYS A 75 3.81 19.62 -15.51
C LYS A 75 4.90 18.95 -14.67
N ALA A 76 5.40 17.85 -15.16
CA ALA A 76 6.62 17.23 -14.65
C ALA A 76 7.42 16.54 -15.78
N ALA A 77 8.71 16.40 -15.55
CA ALA A 77 9.61 15.63 -16.40
C ALA A 77 10.23 14.50 -15.57
N ASP A 78 10.53 13.39 -16.24
CA ASP A 78 11.13 12.18 -15.65
C ASP A 78 10.33 11.65 -14.45
N TYR A 79 9.01 11.73 -14.54
CA TYR A 79 8.14 11.31 -13.45
C TYR A 79 7.95 9.78 -13.48
N PRO A 80 8.31 9.06 -12.39
CA PRO A 80 8.08 7.63 -12.29
C PRO A 80 6.61 7.35 -11.98
N LEU A 81 5.92 6.61 -12.84
CA LEU A 81 4.53 6.22 -12.69
C LEU A 81 4.39 4.71 -12.82
N THR A 82 3.79 4.08 -11.82
CA THR A 82 3.41 2.66 -11.89
C THR A 82 2.01 2.55 -12.45
N ILE A 83 1.86 1.85 -13.55
CA ILE A 83 0.56 1.63 -14.20
C ILE A 83 -0.28 0.68 -13.36
N GLY A 84 -1.53 1.05 -13.08
CA GLY A 84 -2.43 0.30 -12.20
C GLY A 84 -2.28 0.62 -10.72
N SER A 85 -1.42 1.58 -10.36
CA SER A 85 -1.29 2.02 -8.96
C SER A 85 -2.42 2.93 -8.47
N HIS A 86 -3.20 3.47 -9.39
CA HIS A 86 -4.24 4.49 -9.13
C HIS A 86 -3.71 5.71 -8.35
N SER A 87 -2.43 6.04 -8.56
CA SER A 87 -1.79 7.20 -7.93
C SER A 87 -2.05 8.50 -8.68
N PHE A 88 -2.48 8.39 -9.92
CA PHE A 88 -2.95 9.50 -10.76
C PHE A 88 -4.47 9.55 -10.81
N ILE A 89 -5.00 10.58 -11.50
CA ILE A 89 -6.43 10.77 -11.73
C ILE A 89 -6.98 9.55 -12.50
N ASP A 90 -8.18 9.12 -12.14
CA ASP A 90 -8.86 7.98 -12.76
C ASP A 90 -8.81 8.07 -14.29
N THR A 91 -8.58 6.92 -14.92
CA THR A 91 -8.41 6.75 -16.37
C THR A 91 -7.11 7.27 -16.99
N PHE A 92 -6.24 7.96 -16.23
CA PHE A 92 -4.96 8.46 -16.75
C PHE A 92 -4.00 7.30 -17.07
N GLU A 93 -3.81 6.39 -16.10
CA GLU A 93 -2.90 5.26 -16.24
C GLU A 93 -3.38 4.26 -17.31
N GLU A 94 -4.69 4.03 -17.39
CA GLU A 94 -5.31 3.14 -18.38
C GLU A 94 -5.07 3.59 -19.83
N GLN A 95 -5.06 4.90 -20.09
CA GLN A 95 -4.84 5.46 -21.43
C GLN A 95 -3.36 5.40 -21.86
N LEU A 96 -2.44 5.16 -20.92
CA LEU A 96 -1.01 4.91 -21.22
C LEU A 96 -0.75 3.47 -21.64
N VAL A 97 -1.61 2.52 -21.27
CA VAL A 97 -1.48 1.12 -21.68
C VAL A 97 -1.52 1.02 -23.22
N GLY A 98 -0.56 0.30 -23.78
CA GLY A 98 -0.42 0.13 -25.22
C GLY A 98 0.40 1.21 -25.93
N LYS A 99 0.90 2.24 -25.22
CA LYS A 99 1.79 3.27 -25.77
C LYS A 99 3.23 2.81 -25.80
N ASN A 100 3.98 3.27 -26.81
CA ASN A 100 5.39 2.91 -26.97
C ASN A 100 6.32 3.99 -26.41
N ILE A 101 7.57 3.62 -26.17
CA ILE A 101 8.61 4.58 -25.78
C ILE A 101 8.78 5.62 -26.87
N GLY A 102 8.89 6.88 -26.46
CA GLY A 102 9.01 8.04 -27.35
C GLY A 102 7.67 8.49 -27.97
N GLU A 103 6.58 7.76 -27.71
CA GLU A 103 5.25 8.15 -28.20
C GLU A 103 4.69 9.31 -27.37
N GLU A 104 4.32 10.39 -28.05
CA GLU A 104 3.58 11.51 -27.47
C GLU A 104 2.08 11.23 -27.62
N CYS A 105 1.36 11.24 -26.53
CA CYS A 105 -0.09 11.00 -26.52
C CYS A 105 -0.83 12.08 -25.74
N GLU A 106 -2.08 12.31 -26.12
CA GLU A 106 -3.01 13.18 -25.37
C GLU A 106 -3.94 12.32 -24.54
N ILE A 107 -3.92 12.56 -23.23
CA ILE A 107 -4.75 11.87 -22.25
C ILE A 107 -5.79 12.86 -21.75
N ASN A 108 -7.06 12.48 -21.87
CA ASN A 108 -8.18 13.28 -21.39
C ASN A 108 -8.73 12.67 -20.10
N VAL A 109 -8.72 13.47 -19.03
CA VAL A 109 -9.22 13.06 -17.72
C VAL A 109 -10.15 14.13 -17.15
N THR A 110 -10.98 13.73 -16.19
CA THR A 110 -11.80 14.66 -15.41
C THR A 110 -11.36 14.60 -13.96
N PHE A 111 -11.04 15.73 -13.38
CA PHE A 111 -10.67 15.80 -11.97
C PHE A 111 -11.87 15.40 -11.09
N PRO A 112 -11.65 14.67 -9.98
CA PRO A 112 -12.69 14.38 -9.00
C PRO A 112 -13.31 15.67 -8.43
N GLU A 113 -14.59 15.61 -8.06
CA GLU A 113 -15.29 16.76 -7.45
C GLU A 113 -14.68 17.18 -6.11
N GLU A 114 -14.06 16.24 -5.37
CA GLU A 114 -13.37 16.45 -4.09
C GLU A 114 -11.85 16.68 -4.25
N TYR A 115 -11.40 17.16 -5.40
CA TYR A 115 -9.97 17.40 -5.59
C TYR A 115 -9.48 18.55 -4.73
N HIS A 116 -8.28 18.42 -4.15
CA HIS A 116 -7.70 19.39 -3.21
C HIS A 116 -7.55 20.81 -3.77
N ALA A 117 -7.40 20.97 -5.09
CA ALA A 117 -7.39 22.24 -5.78
C ALA A 117 -8.79 22.56 -6.32
N ALA A 118 -9.52 23.45 -5.65
CA ALA A 118 -10.89 23.82 -6.02
C ALA A 118 -11.03 24.38 -7.44
N GLU A 119 -9.95 24.91 -8.01
CA GLU A 119 -9.91 25.43 -9.38
C GLU A 119 -9.94 24.31 -10.43
N LEU A 120 -9.54 23.10 -10.07
CA LEU A 120 -9.46 21.93 -10.94
C LEU A 120 -10.63 20.96 -10.71
N ALA A 121 -11.24 20.98 -9.52
CA ALA A 121 -12.29 20.05 -9.12
C ALA A 121 -13.43 19.97 -10.15
N GLY A 122 -13.77 18.75 -10.58
CA GLY A 122 -14.83 18.45 -11.54
C GLY A 122 -14.58 18.92 -12.98
N LYS A 123 -13.39 19.45 -13.28
CA LYS A 123 -13.11 20.00 -14.63
C LYS A 123 -12.38 18.97 -15.51
N PRO A 124 -12.68 18.94 -16.82
CA PRO A 124 -11.93 18.15 -17.77
C PRO A 124 -10.57 18.81 -18.05
N ALA A 125 -9.52 18.01 -18.06
CA ALA A 125 -8.17 18.42 -18.42
C ALA A 125 -7.58 17.49 -19.48
N THR A 126 -6.71 18.05 -20.32
CA THR A 126 -5.97 17.29 -21.32
C THR A 126 -4.50 17.32 -20.94
N PHE A 127 -3.90 16.14 -20.86
CA PHE A 127 -2.47 15.99 -20.60
C PHE A 127 -1.76 15.54 -21.88
N LYS A 128 -0.69 16.24 -22.25
CA LYS A 128 0.27 15.76 -23.22
C LYS A 128 1.33 14.96 -22.48
N VAL A 129 1.45 13.70 -22.82
CA VAL A 129 2.31 12.75 -22.13
C VAL A 129 3.25 12.10 -23.11
N THR A 130 4.54 12.03 -22.75
CA THR A 130 5.55 11.31 -23.50
C THR A 130 6.12 10.19 -22.63
N VAL A 131 6.05 8.97 -23.10
CA VAL A 131 6.66 7.81 -22.40
C VAL A 131 8.15 7.78 -22.73
N LYS A 132 9.02 7.91 -21.72
CA LYS A 132 10.48 7.90 -21.89
C LYS A 132 11.08 6.52 -21.70
N GLU A 133 10.65 5.84 -20.65
CA GLU A 133 11.15 4.51 -20.31
C GLU A 133 10.00 3.63 -19.83
N ILE A 134 10.12 2.35 -20.12
CA ILE A 134 9.25 1.31 -19.57
C ILE A 134 10.15 0.37 -18.77
N LYS A 135 9.83 0.17 -17.50
CA LYS A 135 10.52 -0.75 -16.59
C LYS A 135 9.56 -1.81 -16.11
N VAL A 136 9.98 -3.05 -16.23
CA VAL A 136 9.24 -4.21 -15.70
C VAL A 136 9.81 -4.56 -14.35
N LYS A 137 8.93 -4.80 -13.41
CA LYS A 137 9.30 -5.32 -12.11
C LYS A 137 9.49 -6.84 -12.22
N GLU A 138 10.74 -7.28 -12.32
CA GLU A 138 11.08 -8.70 -12.28
C GLU A 138 11.22 -9.14 -10.82
N LEU A 139 10.37 -10.07 -10.43
CA LEU A 139 10.42 -10.67 -9.10
C LEU A 139 11.49 -11.78 -9.10
N PRO A 140 12.42 -11.80 -8.12
CA PRO A 140 13.36 -12.90 -7.97
C PRO A 140 12.62 -14.22 -7.72
N GLU A 141 13.19 -15.33 -8.13
CA GLU A 141 12.65 -16.66 -7.80
C GLU A 141 12.76 -16.91 -6.29
N LEU A 142 11.76 -17.60 -5.73
CA LEU A 142 11.78 -17.97 -4.31
C LEU A 142 12.53 -19.30 -4.16
N ASP A 143 13.83 -19.22 -4.05
CA ASP A 143 14.77 -20.34 -3.90
C ASP A 143 15.74 -20.13 -2.73
N ASP A 144 16.70 -21.01 -2.57
CA ASP A 144 17.69 -20.92 -1.51
C ASP A 144 18.67 -19.76 -1.73
N GLU A 145 18.95 -19.38 -2.98
CA GLU A 145 19.80 -18.23 -3.32
C GLU A 145 19.11 -16.94 -2.86
N PHE A 146 17.82 -16.80 -3.13
CA PHE A 146 17.02 -15.69 -2.63
C PHE A 146 17.02 -15.62 -1.09
N ALA A 147 16.85 -16.76 -0.41
CA ALA A 147 16.90 -16.80 1.05
C ALA A 147 18.24 -16.30 1.60
N GLY A 148 19.36 -16.70 0.98
CA GLY A 148 20.69 -16.23 1.34
C GLY A 148 20.94 -14.74 1.04
N GLU A 149 20.30 -14.16 0.01
CA GLU A 149 20.41 -12.73 -0.31
C GLU A 149 19.62 -11.83 0.66
N VAL A 150 18.45 -12.27 1.12
CA VAL A 150 17.53 -11.45 1.92
C VAL A 150 17.53 -11.75 3.41
N SER A 151 18.24 -12.80 3.83
CA SER A 151 18.28 -13.25 5.22
C SER A 151 19.64 -13.85 5.60
N GLU A 152 19.75 -14.32 6.86
CA GLU A 152 20.92 -15.03 7.36
C GLU A 152 20.84 -16.56 7.17
N PHE A 153 19.82 -17.04 6.45
CA PHE A 153 19.55 -18.45 6.26
C PHE A 153 20.05 -18.94 4.91
N ASP A 154 20.59 -20.16 4.87
CA ASP A 154 21.13 -20.77 3.65
C ASP A 154 20.04 -21.46 2.80
N THR A 155 18.84 -21.67 3.38
CA THR A 155 17.74 -22.33 2.69
C THR A 155 16.41 -21.59 2.85
N LEU A 156 15.58 -21.69 1.82
CA LEU A 156 14.25 -21.10 1.84
C LEU A 156 13.36 -21.69 2.95
N ASP A 157 13.54 -22.99 3.25
CA ASP A 157 12.76 -23.64 4.31
C ASP A 157 13.11 -23.14 5.73
N GLU A 158 14.38 -22.81 5.99
CA GLU A 158 14.80 -22.20 7.24
C GLU A 158 14.26 -20.77 7.36
N TYR A 159 14.34 -20.02 6.27
CA TYR A 159 13.79 -18.67 6.22
C TYR A 159 12.27 -18.66 6.42
N LYS A 160 11.51 -19.59 5.82
CA LYS A 160 10.07 -19.75 6.06
C LYS A 160 9.74 -20.01 7.53
N LYS A 161 10.52 -20.87 8.19
CA LYS A 161 10.33 -21.15 9.63
C LYS A 161 10.59 -19.93 10.51
N ASP A 162 11.59 -19.13 10.16
CA ASP A 162 11.86 -17.86 10.87
C ASP A 162 10.73 -16.85 10.68
N ILE A 163 10.24 -16.70 9.45
CA ILE A 163 9.07 -15.86 9.16
C ILE A 163 7.85 -16.35 9.95
N GLU A 164 7.59 -17.65 9.98
CA GLU A 164 6.49 -18.26 10.75
C GLU A 164 6.61 -17.92 12.25
N ALA A 165 7.83 -18.06 12.80
CA ALA A 165 8.10 -17.75 14.21
C ALA A 165 7.88 -16.25 14.51
N LYS A 166 8.34 -15.36 13.65
CA LYS A 166 8.13 -13.91 13.78
C LYS A 166 6.67 -13.51 13.67
N ILE A 167 5.92 -14.11 12.75
CA ILE A 167 4.47 -13.89 12.62
C ILE A 167 3.74 -14.40 13.86
N LEU A 168 4.13 -15.57 14.37
CA LEU A 168 3.54 -16.13 15.58
C LEU A 168 3.75 -15.22 16.80
N GLU A 169 4.98 -14.73 16.99
CA GLU A 169 5.31 -13.81 18.08
C GLU A 169 4.50 -12.50 17.97
N ARG A 170 4.40 -11.94 16.77
CA ARG A 170 3.59 -10.73 16.52
C ARG A 170 2.13 -10.97 16.85
N LYS A 171 1.53 -12.05 16.33
CA LYS A 171 0.13 -12.42 16.59
C LYS A 171 -0.11 -12.73 18.08
N GLN A 172 0.85 -13.30 18.79
CA GLN A 172 0.74 -13.52 20.24
C GLN A 172 0.72 -12.21 21.02
N LYS A 173 1.57 -11.24 20.65
CA LYS A 173 1.56 -9.90 21.26
C LYS A 173 0.26 -9.16 20.98
N GLU A 174 -0.20 -9.20 19.73
CA GLU A 174 -1.49 -8.59 19.33
C GLU A 174 -2.67 -9.24 20.08
N ALA A 175 -2.71 -10.58 20.14
CA ALA A 175 -3.74 -11.30 20.86
C ALA A 175 -3.71 -11.04 22.37
N ALA A 176 -2.52 -10.90 22.98
CA ALA A 176 -2.40 -10.54 24.38
C ALA A 176 -2.96 -9.13 24.65
N SER A 177 -2.57 -8.15 23.84
CA SER A 177 -3.08 -6.78 23.94
C SER A 177 -4.59 -6.70 23.72
N GLU A 178 -5.11 -7.43 22.73
CA GLU A 178 -6.56 -7.51 22.47
C GLU A 178 -7.32 -8.15 23.63
N ASN A 179 -6.78 -9.23 24.21
CA ASN A 179 -7.39 -9.88 25.37
C ASN A 179 -7.38 -8.94 26.60
N GLU A 180 -6.29 -8.20 26.83
CA GLU A 180 -6.22 -7.18 27.88
C GLU A 180 -7.26 -6.07 27.67
N ASN A 181 -7.35 -5.54 26.45
CA ASN A 181 -8.33 -4.51 26.09
C ASN A 181 -9.77 -4.99 26.32
N ARG A 182 -10.09 -6.23 25.93
CA ARG A 182 -11.43 -6.82 26.16
C ARG A 182 -11.78 -6.95 27.65
N VAL A 183 -10.78 -7.24 28.49
CA VAL A 183 -11.00 -7.26 29.95
C VAL A 183 -11.25 -5.85 30.47
N VAL A 184 -10.43 -4.88 30.05
CA VAL A 184 -10.58 -3.47 30.43
C VAL A 184 -11.93 -2.93 30.00
N ASP A 185 -12.35 -3.19 28.75
CA ASP A 185 -13.65 -2.73 28.23
C ASP A 185 -14.83 -3.29 29.05
N LYS A 186 -14.76 -4.57 29.44
CA LYS A 186 -15.77 -5.15 30.31
C LYS A 186 -15.80 -4.54 31.73
N VAL A 187 -14.62 -4.22 32.28
CA VAL A 187 -14.53 -3.51 33.58
C VAL A 187 -15.13 -2.11 33.45
N VAL A 188 -14.79 -1.39 32.41
CA VAL A 188 -15.29 -0.03 32.15
C VAL A 188 -16.79 -0.03 31.92
N ALA A 189 -17.30 -0.98 31.15
CA ALA A 189 -18.75 -1.12 30.92
C ALA A 189 -19.54 -1.45 32.18
N GLY A 190 -18.92 -2.10 33.18
CA GLY A 190 -19.52 -2.37 34.49
C GLY A 190 -19.36 -1.27 35.53
N ALA A 191 -18.58 -0.23 35.22
CA ALA A 191 -18.38 0.91 36.12
C ALA A 191 -19.49 1.95 35.95
N SER A 192 -19.88 2.62 37.06
CA SER A 192 -20.81 3.74 37.04
C SER A 192 -20.19 5.02 37.60
N MET A 193 -20.55 6.16 37.01
CA MET A 193 -20.16 7.51 37.44
C MET A 193 -21.38 8.21 38.03
#